data_d34b3a7fceadd8859a8ed5f1284d1526
#
_entry.id   d34b3a7fceadd8859a8ed5f1284d1526
#
_cell.length_a   1.000
_cell.length_b   1.000
_cell.length_c   1.000
_cell.angle_alpha   90.00
_cell.angle_beta   90.00
_cell.angle_gamma   90.00
#
_symmetry.space_group_name_H-M   'P 1'
#
loop_
_entity.id
_entity.type
_entity.pdbx_description
1 polymer ?
#
loop_
_entity_poly.entity_id
_entity_poly.type
_entity_poly.pdbx_seq_one_letter_code
_entity_poly.pdbx_strand_id
1 'polypeptide(L)'
;MRTPAVLAAALCSAALLLAGCDAQPPAASPSEGATGVGDDLAVPADAPSAEATAAASGGIASSLDMDALVERRDPERLLRYYTSAIRLGDWIDAAKAWSLDAQMTPEKLRDEFGGKAGPKIAVGKGDNAGAAGSLYYEAPIVVDFADGRPSKRGTIVLRRVNDVPGASEEQLNWRIERTSTLIP
;
A
#
# COMPACT_ATOMS: atom_id res chain seq x y z
N MET A 1 -24.72 -48.61 -16.40
CA MET A 1 -23.84 -49.64 -15.81
C MET A 1 -22.39 -49.36 -16.19
N ARG A 2 -21.59 -48.90 -15.27
CA ARG A 2 -20.15 -49.15 -15.05
C ARG A 2 -19.60 -48.12 -14.05
N THR A 3 -19.47 -48.57 -12.86
CA THR A 3 -18.83 -47.99 -11.68
C THR A 3 -17.33 -48.32 -11.68
N PRO A 4 -16.54 -48.04 -10.65
CA PRO A 4 -15.71 -46.88 -10.37
C PRO A 4 -14.23 -47.27 -10.28
N ALA A 5 -13.33 -46.33 -10.22
CA ALA A 5 -11.98 -46.57 -9.76
C ALA A 5 -11.58 -45.54 -8.72
N VAL A 6 -11.53 -46.01 -7.50
CA VAL A 6 -10.91 -45.42 -6.32
C VAL A 6 -9.39 -45.65 -6.44
N LEU A 7 -8.59 -44.62 -6.29
CA LEU A 7 -7.16 -44.74 -6.00
C LEU A 7 -6.78 -43.78 -4.89
N ALA A 8 -6.56 -44.40 -3.74
CA ALA A 8 -5.93 -43.83 -2.58
C ALA A 8 -4.41 -44.06 -2.68
N ALA A 9 -3.61 -43.08 -2.34
CA ALA A 9 -2.21 -43.19 -1.89
C ALA A 9 -1.80 -41.78 -1.42
N ALA A 10 -1.34 -41.56 -0.33
CA ALA A 10 -0.36 -42.08 0.63
C ALA A 10 0.32 -40.85 1.25
N LEU A 11 0.28 -40.82 2.55
CA LEU A 11 0.97 -39.91 3.49
C LEU A 11 2.49 -39.92 3.25
N CYS A 12 3.11 -38.73 3.30
CA CYS A 12 4.48 -38.62 3.75
C CYS A 12 4.60 -37.42 4.69
N SER A 13 4.65 -37.80 5.97
CA SER A 13 5.07 -36.94 7.09
C SER A 13 6.59 -36.81 7.04
N ALA A 14 7.11 -35.60 7.02
CA ALA A 14 8.50 -35.32 7.37
C ALA A 14 8.52 -34.16 8.36
N ALA A 15 8.69 -34.56 9.62
CA ALA A 15 9.03 -33.70 10.74
C ALA A 15 10.53 -33.40 10.66
N LEU A 16 10.90 -32.13 10.56
CA LEU A 16 12.25 -31.65 10.87
C LEU A 16 12.16 -30.66 12.04
N LEU A 17 12.58 -31.19 13.19
CA LEU A 17 12.97 -30.44 14.36
C LEU A 17 14.35 -29.81 14.09
N LEU A 18 14.48 -28.50 14.19
CA LEU A 18 15.76 -27.83 14.40
C LEU A 18 15.61 -26.85 15.55
N ALA A 19 16.31 -27.25 16.61
CA ALA A 19 16.49 -26.54 17.85
C ALA A 19 17.48 -25.39 17.67
N GLY A 20 17.24 -24.28 18.40
CA GLY A 20 18.28 -23.55 19.15
C GLY A 20 19.10 -22.54 18.41
N CYS A 21 18.94 -21.26 18.80
CA CYS A 21 20.03 -20.51 19.38
C CYS A 21 19.47 -19.23 20.03
N ASP A 22 19.49 -19.28 21.33
CA ASP A 22 19.39 -18.18 22.28
C ASP A 22 20.59 -17.25 22.05
N ALA A 23 20.38 -16.01 21.70
CA ALA A 23 21.39 -14.97 21.70
C ALA A 23 20.88 -13.78 22.50
N GLN A 24 21.29 -13.78 23.76
CA GLN A 24 21.10 -12.76 24.77
C GLN A 24 21.95 -11.51 24.43
N PRO A 25 21.40 -10.29 24.42
CA PRO A 25 22.21 -9.07 24.24
C PRO A 25 22.92 -8.70 25.55
N PRO A 26 24.15 -8.15 25.48
CA PRO A 26 24.89 -7.74 26.67
C PRO A 26 24.32 -6.45 27.27
N ALA A 27 24.23 -6.47 28.59
CA ALA A 27 23.90 -5.35 29.45
C ALA A 27 24.95 -4.24 29.34
N ALA A 28 24.53 -3.00 29.15
CA ALA A 28 25.36 -1.82 29.28
C ALA A 28 25.35 -1.35 30.75
N SER A 29 26.53 -1.25 31.33
CA SER A 29 26.79 -0.65 32.63
C SER A 29 26.71 0.87 32.59
N PRO A 30 26.29 1.52 33.68
CA PRO A 30 26.30 2.96 33.81
C PRO A 30 27.69 3.45 34.24
N SER A 31 28.13 4.52 33.63
CA SER A 31 29.32 5.25 34.08
C SER A 31 28.88 6.56 34.72
N GLU A 32 29.02 6.61 36.03
CA GLU A 32 28.97 7.85 36.83
C GLU A 32 30.28 8.61 36.73
N GLY A 33 30.21 9.92 36.84
CA GLY A 33 31.30 10.78 37.25
C GLY A 33 31.50 12.05 36.42
N ALA A 34 31.16 13.16 36.86
CA ALA A 34 31.86 14.10 37.71
C ALA A 34 31.38 15.54 37.42
N THR A 35 31.07 16.18 38.49
CA THR A 35 30.86 17.60 38.76
C THR A 35 31.92 18.52 38.15
N GLY A 36 31.45 19.66 37.59
CA GLY A 36 32.30 20.81 37.28
C GLY A 36 31.44 22.07 37.28
N VAL A 37 31.54 22.81 38.38
CA VAL A 37 30.97 24.15 38.58
C VAL A 37 31.86 25.15 37.83
N GLY A 38 31.24 26.10 37.14
CA GLY A 38 31.96 27.22 36.50
C GLY A 38 30.98 28.26 35.98
N ASP A 39 30.90 29.26 36.76
CA ASP A 39 30.21 30.53 36.75
C ASP A 39 30.46 31.40 35.51
N ASP A 40 29.43 32.21 35.20
CA ASP A 40 29.50 33.61 34.78
C ASP A 40 29.46 33.99 33.28
N LEU A 41 28.44 34.79 33.05
CA LEU A 41 28.33 36.01 32.23
C LEU A 41 27.93 35.91 30.73
N ALA A 42 26.84 36.63 30.54
CA ALA A 42 26.48 37.52 29.43
C ALA A 42 25.77 36.93 28.23
N VAL A 43 24.48 37.19 28.22
CA VAL A 43 23.65 37.39 27.02
C VAL A 43 24.24 38.52 26.15
N PRO A 44 24.19 38.41 24.81
CA PRO A 44 23.05 39.01 24.16
C PRO A 44 22.34 38.15 23.11
N ALA A 45 21.07 38.43 23.09
CA ALA A 45 20.10 38.04 22.12
C ALA A 45 20.55 38.30 20.66
N ASP A 46 20.42 37.26 19.86
CA ASP A 46 19.89 37.32 18.51
C ASP A 46 19.55 35.87 18.06
N ALA A 47 18.41 35.44 18.45
CA ALA A 47 17.80 34.29 17.82
C ALA A 47 17.13 34.77 16.54
N PRO A 48 17.53 34.30 15.35
CA PRO A 48 16.66 34.42 14.21
C PRO A 48 15.41 33.62 14.54
N SER A 49 14.33 34.34 14.70
CA SER A 49 12.96 33.81 14.71
C SER A 49 12.85 32.89 13.49
N ALA A 50 12.91 31.60 13.73
CA ALA A 50 12.42 30.63 12.76
C ALA A 50 10.91 30.90 12.67
N GLU A 51 10.55 31.79 11.75
CA GLU A 51 9.20 31.79 11.22
C GLU A 51 8.95 30.39 10.71
N ALA A 52 8.31 29.60 11.57
CA ALA A 52 7.56 28.45 11.13
C ALA A 52 6.56 28.99 10.12
N THR A 53 6.92 28.95 8.86
CA THR A 53 5.99 29.08 7.75
C THR A 53 5.00 27.94 8.00
N ALA A 54 3.93 28.25 8.72
CA ALA A 54 2.72 27.48 8.71
C ALA A 54 2.33 27.45 7.24
N ALA A 55 2.72 26.35 6.58
CA ALA A 55 2.24 26.03 5.26
C ALA A 55 0.72 26.12 5.38
N ALA A 56 0.20 27.16 4.77
CA ALA A 56 -1.22 27.41 4.65
C ALA A 56 -1.86 26.10 4.21
N SER A 57 -2.62 25.49 5.10
CA SER A 57 -3.63 24.50 4.76
C SER A 57 -4.76 25.23 4.05
N GLY A 58 -4.42 25.98 3.00
CA GLY A 58 -5.36 26.40 2.01
C GLY A 58 -5.86 25.13 1.35
N GLY A 59 -7.15 24.85 1.49
CA GLY A 59 -7.79 23.76 0.79
C GLY A 59 -7.59 23.89 -0.71
N ILE A 60 -6.45 23.39 -1.18
CA ILE A 60 -6.28 23.05 -2.57
C ILE A 60 -7.24 21.89 -2.72
N ALA A 61 -8.34 22.09 -3.45
CA ALA A 61 -9.08 20.99 -4.01
C ALA A 61 -8.01 20.08 -4.66
N SER A 62 -7.73 18.94 -4.01
CA SER A 62 -6.66 18.06 -4.47
C SER A 62 -7.12 17.52 -5.82
N SER A 63 -6.70 18.16 -6.90
CA SER A 63 -6.91 17.61 -8.22
C SER A 63 -6.21 16.26 -8.27
N LEU A 64 -6.92 15.24 -8.72
CA LEU A 64 -6.34 13.92 -8.91
C LEU A 64 -5.22 14.01 -9.97
N ASP A 65 -4.14 13.29 -9.70
CA ASP A 65 -3.04 13.14 -10.66
C ASP A 65 -3.47 12.19 -11.79
N MET A 66 -4.15 12.73 -12.80
CA MET A 66 -4.66 11.94 -13.93
C MET A 66 -3.55 11.29 -14.75
N ASP A 67 -2.31 11.84 -14.72
CA ASP A 67 -1.18 11.24 -15.42
C ASP A 67 -0.75 9.90 -14.81
N ALA A 68 -1.18 9.62 -13.58
CA ALA A 68 -0.98 8.31 -12.97
C ALA A 68 -1.64 7.17 -13.76
N LEU A 69 -2.67 7.46 -14.53
CA LEU A 69 -3.37 6.46 -15.36
C LEU A 69 -2.58 6.04 -16.60
N VAL A 70 -1.55 6.80 -16.99
CA VAL A 70 -0.65 6.46 -18.10
C VAL A 70 0.76 6.12 -17.61
N GLU A 71 0.92 5.92 -16.29
CA GLU A 71 2.20 5.59 -15.68
C GLU A 71 2.60 4.14 -15.94
N ARG A 72 3.86 3.93 -16.36
CA ARG A 72 4.40 2.61 -16.71
C ARG A 72 5.59 2.17 -15.85
N ARG A 73 6.18 3.08 -15.08
CA ARG A 73 7.42 2.84 -14.33
C ARG A 73 7.19 2.79 -12.83
N ASP A 74 6.32 3.65 -12.30
CA ASP A 74 6.06 3.80 -10.88
C ASP A 74 4.64 3.31 -10.54
N PRO A 75 4.46 2.05 -10.12
CA PRO A 75 3.15 1.54 -9.71
C PRO A 75 2.58 2.26 -8.49
N GLU A 76 3.43 2.81 -7.63
CA GLU A 76 2.98 3.54 -6.45
C GLU A 76 2.28 4.85 -6.81
N ARG A 77 2.61 5.44 -7.97
CA ARG A 77 1.90 6.64 -8.47
C ARG A 77 0.43 6.34 -8.73
N LEU A 78 0.12 5.19 -9.34
CA LEU A 78 -1.26 4.75 -9.53
C LEU A 78 -1.96 4.48 -8.20
N LEU A 79 -1.27 3.89 -7.22
CA LEU A 79 -1.84 3.66 -5.90
C LEU A 79 -2.16 4.97 -5.18
N ARG A 80 -1.31 5.99 -5.27
CA ARG A 80 -1.59 7.33 -4.72
C ARG A 80 -2.82 7.96 -5.37
N TYR A 81 -2.95 7.84 -6.68
CA TYR A 81 -4.14 8.29 -7.40
C TYR A 81 -5.40 7.57 -6.90
N TYR A 82 -5.39 6.24 -6.89
CA TYR A 82 -6.51 5.41 -6.46
C TYR A 82 -6.96 5.73 -5.03
N THR A 83 -6.02 5.75 -4.09
CA THR A 83 -6.33 6.04 -2.68
C THR A 83 -6.87 7.45 -2.48
N SER A 84 -6.41 8.41 -3.28
CA SER A 84 -6.92 9.79 -3.25
C SER A 84 -8.34 9.86 -3.80
N ALA A 85 -8.64 9.20 -4.91
CA ALA A 85 -9.99 9.14 -5.50
C ALA A 85 -10.98 8.50 -4.51
N ILE A 86 -10.62 7.37 -3.90
CA ILE A 86 -11.45 6.72 -2.86
C ILE A 86 -11.71 7.65 -1.68
N ARG A 87 -10.67 8.33 -1.19
CA ARG A 87 -10.80 9.27 -0.06
C ARG A 87 -11.74 10.43 -0.38
N LEU A 88 -11.72 10.91 -1.62
CA LEU A 88 -12.62 11.97 -2.08
C LEU A 88 -14.05 11.47 -2.35
N GLY A 89 -14.26 10.15 -2.43
CA GLY A 89 -15.53 9.56 -2.84
C GLY A 89 -15.77 9.67 -4.35
N ASP A 90 -14.71 9.89 -5.12
CA ASP A 90 -14.77 9.91 -6.58
C ASP A 90 -14.65 8.50 -7.14
N TRP A 91 -15.78 7.79 -7.11
CA TRP A 91 -15.85 6.39 -7.51
C TRP A 91 -15.61 6.20 -9.01
N ILE A 92 -15.95 7.22 -9.81
CA ILE A 92 -15.74 7.20 -11.27
C ILE A 92 -14.25 7.19 -11.57
N ASP A 93 -13.51 8.10 -10.97
CA ASP A 93 -12.06 8.16 -11.16
C ASP A 93 -11.35 6.99 -10.48
N ALA A 94 -11.78 6.58 -9.31
CA ALA A 94 -11.23 5.39 -8.65
C ALA A 94 -11.35 4.12 -9.52
N ALA A 95 -12.47 3.96 -10.22
CA ALA A 95 -12.69 2.80 -11.09
C ALA A 95 -11.73 2.78 -12.29
N LYS A 96 -11.25 3.93 -12.78
CA LYS A 96 -10.27 4.01 -13.88
C LYS A 96 -8.92 3.41 -13.53
N ALA A 97 -8.59 3.29 -12.24
CA ALA A 97 -7.35 2.66 -11.81
C ALA A 97 -7.37 1.13 -11.96
N TRP A 98 -8.53 0.53 -12.16
CA TRP A 98 -8.70 -0.91 -12.28
C TRP A 98 -8.54 -1.38 -13.73
N SER A 99 -8.05 -2.61 -13.89
CA SER A 99 -8.03 -3.26 -15.20
C SER A 99 -9.46 -3.58 -15.66
N LEU A 100 -9.67 -3.63 -16.96
CA LEU A 100 -10.96 -4.02 -17.53
C LEU A 100 -11.37 -5.44 -17.11
N ASP A 101 -10.39 -6.34 -17.01
CA ASP A 101 -10.60 -7.73 -16.61
C ASP A 101 -11.12 -7.87 -15.17
N ALA A 102 -10.78 -6.92 -14.30
CA ALA A 102 -11.29 -6.90 -12.93
C ALA A 102 -12.77 -6.55 -12.83
N GLN A 103 -13.37 -6.00 -13.89
CA GLN A 103 -14.77 -5.61 -13.97
C GLN A 103 -15.24 -4.76 -12.78
N MET A 104 -14.32 -3.95 -12.24
CA MET A 104 -14.62 -3.03 -11.15
C MET A 104 -15.34 -1.80 -11.70
N THR A 105 -16.54 -1.53 -11.17
CA THR A 105 -17.34 -0.37 -11.58
C THR A 105 -17.41 0.68 -10.47
N PRO A 106 -17.74 1.95 -10.80
CA PRO A 106 -17.96 2.98 -9.80
C PRO A 106 -19.02 2.58 -8.76
N GLU A 107 -20.07 1.88 -9.18
CA GLU A 107 -21.15 1.43 -8.30
C GLU A 107 -20.65 0.38 -7.31
N LYS A 108 -19.88 -0.62 -7.78
CA LYS A 108 -19.27 -1.64 -6.91
C LYS A 108 -18.36 -1.01 -5.88
N LEU A 109 -17.50 -0.07 -6.30
CA LEU A 109 -16.64 0.65 -5.37
C LEU A 109 -17.45 1.44 -4.35
N ARG A 110 -18.42 2.22 -4.80
CA ARG A 110 -19.28 2.98 -3.90
C ARG A 110 -19.96 2.08 -2.87
N ASP A 111 -20.53 0.95 -3.29
CA ASP A 111 -21.23 0.04 -2.40
C ASP A 111 -20.29 -0.62 -1.40
N GLU A 112 -19.09 -1.03 -1.84
CA GLU A 112 -18.06 -1.59 -0.95
C GLU A 112 -17.60 -0.60 0.12
N PHE A 113 -17.49 0.68 -0.21
CA PHE A 113 -17.13 1.74 0.74
C PHE A 113 -18.35 2.36 1.45
N GLY A 114 -19.55 1.79 1.28
CA GLY A 114 -20.79 2.27 1.91
C GLY A 114 -21.25 3.64 1.42
N GLY A 115 -20.85 4.04 0.22
CA GLY A 115 -21.21 5.31 -0.40
C GLY A 115 -20.66 6.55 0.29
N LYS A 116 -19.74 6.39 1.25
CA LYS A 116 -19.18 7.51 2.03
C LYS A 116 -17.75 7.81 1.60
N ALA A 117 -17.48 9.09 1.35
CA ALA A 117 -16.13 9.60 1.22
C ALA A 117 -15.38 9.56 2.56
N GLY A 118 -14.04 9.62 2.50
CA GLY A 118 -13.20 9.76 3.68
C GLY A 118 -12.68 8.47 4.31
N PRO A 119 -12.77 7.28 3.68
CA PRO A 119 -12.06 6.13 4.21
C PRO A 119 -10.56 6.42 4.21
N LYS A 120 -9.84 5.85 5.19
CA LYS A 120 -8.38 5.93 5.24
C LYS A 120 -7.82 4.66 4.65
N ILE A 121 -6.99 4.82 3.62
CA ILE A 121 -6.30 3.71 2.98
C ILE A 121 -4.81 3.93 3.16
N ALA A 122 -4.16 3.00 3.83
CA ALA A 122 -2.72 2.95 3.96
C ALA A 122 -2.18 1.83 3.07
N VAL A 123 -1.24 2.16 2.20
CA VAL A 123 -0.53 1.20 1.37
C VAL A 123 0.92 1.18 1.81
N GLY A 124 1.42 0.01 2.14
CA GLY A 124 2.83 -0.18 2.48
C GLY A 124 3.68 -0.31 1.22
N LYS A 125 4.99 -0.42 1.42
CA LYS A 125 5.93 -0.68 0.33
C LYS A 125 5.66 -2.06 -0.25
N GLY A 126 5.58 -2.14 -1.56
CA GLY A 126 5.37 -3.38 -2.28
C GLY A 126 6.64 -3.88 -2.97
N ASP A 127 6.50 -5.04 -3.58
CA ASP A 127 7.53 -5.72 -4.32
C ASP A 127 7.13 -5.95 -5.77
N ASN A 128 8.11 -5.83 -6.67
CA ASN A 128 7.93 -6.12 -8.09
C ASN A 128 8.20 -7.60 -8.36
N ALA A 129 7.35 -8.21 -9.17
CA ALA A 129 7.52 -9.56 -9.69
C ALA A 129 7.26 -9.58 -11.19
N GLY A 130 8.06 -10.36 -11.93
CA GLY A 130 7.84 -10.59 -13.36
C GLY A 130 7.29 -12.00 -13.59
N ALA A 131 6.30 -12.13 -14.46
CA ALA A 131 5.80 -13.42 -14.89
C ALA A 131 5.25 -13.37 -16.32
N ALA A 132 5.66 -14.32 -17.17
CA ALA A 132 5.05 -14.63 -18.46
C ALA A 132 4.59 -13.40 -19.29
N GLY A 133 5.47 -12.42 -19.51
CA GLY A 133 5.16 -11.24 -20.33
C GLY A 133 4.41 -10.12 -19.60
N SER A 134 4.29 -10.19 -18.28
CA SER A 134 3.70 -9.15 -17.45
C SER A 134 4.62 -8.79 -16.27
N LEU A 135 4.47 -7.58 -15.78
CA LEU A 135 5.03 -7.13 -14.52
C LEU A 135 3.89 -7.00 -13.51
N TYR A 136 4.18 -7.40 -12.29
CA TYR A 136 3.28 -7.30 -11.14
C TYR A 136 3.93 -6.45 -10.07
N TYR A 137 3.11 -5.75 -9.32
CA TYR A 137 3.51 -5.06 -8.11
C TYR A 137 2.49 -5.43 -7.03
N GLU A 138 2.96 -6.03 -5.94
CA GLU A 138 2.12 -6.44 -4.83
C GLU A 138 2.49 -5.64 -3.58
N ALA A 139 1.51 -5.00 -2.96
CA ALA A 139 1.70 -4.19 -1.78
C ALA A 139 0.70 -4.53 -0.68
N PRO A 140 1.09 -4.47 0.60
CA PRO A 140 0.15 -4.60 1.70
C PRO A 140 -0.75 -3.36 1.78
N ILE A 141 -2.03 -3.59 2.06
CA ILE A 141 -3.03 -2.54 2.17
C ILE A 141 -3.84 -2.68 3.45
N VAL A 142 -4.17 -1.56 4.06
CA VAL A 142 -5.12 -1.46 5.17
C VAL A 142 -6.19 -0.46 4.81
N VAL A 143 -7.44 -0.84 4.96
CA VAL A 143 -8.61 0.00 4.69
C VAL A 143 -9.37 0.23 5.99
N ASP A 144 -9.47 1.48 6.41
CA ASP A 144 -10.30 1.92 7.51
C ASP A 144 -11.54 2.61 6.93
N PHE A 145 -12.69 1.99 7.11
CA PHE A 145 -13.94 2.46 6.51
C PHE A 145 -14.50 3.69 7.25
N ALA A 146 -15.05 4.64 6.48
CA ALA A 146 -15.65 5.85 7.03
C ALA A 146 -17.01 5.62 7.75
N ASP A 147 -17.59 4.44 7.58
CA ASP A 147 -18.87 4.04 8.18
C ASP A 147 -18.71 3.34 9.55
N GLY A 148 -17.47 3.18 10.03
CA GLY A 148 -17.18 2.56 11.33
C GLY A 148 -17.10 1.04 11.31
N ARG A 149 -17.16 0.40 10.15
CA ARG A 149 -16.87 -1.04 10.02
C ARG A 149 -15.44 -1.34 10.47
N PRO A 150 -15.16 -2.58 10.91
CA PRO A 150 -13.80 -3.01 11.22
C PRO A 150 -12.85 -2.82 10.02
N SER A 151 -11.63 -2.39 10.31
CA SER A 151 -10.58 -2.26 9.28
C SER A 151 -10.31 -3.60 8.61
N LYS A 152 -10.10 -3.58 7.31
CA LYS A 152 -9.65 -4.74 6.53
C LYS A 152 -8.17 -4.61 6.19
N ARG A 153 -7.43 -5.69 6.36
CA ARG A 153 -6.02 -5.83 5.97
C ARG A 153 -5.90 -6.85 4.87
N GLY A 154 -5.02 -6.59 3.93
CA GLY A 154 -4.80 -7.51 2.81
C GLY A 154 -3.70 -7.04 1.89
N THR A 155 -3.79 -7.47 0.65
CA THR A 155 -2.86 -7.10 -0.42
C THR A 155 -3.61 -6.47 -1.57
N ILE A 156 -2.92 -5.58 -2.30
CA ILE A 156 -3.36 -5.03 -3.56
C ILE A 156 -2.32 -5.38 -4.62
N VAL A 157 -2.78 -5.87 -5.75
CA VAL A 157 -1.93 -6.32 -6.85
C VAL A 157 -2.22 -5.49 -8.08
N LEU A 158 -1.17 -4.87 -8.58
CA LEU A 158 -1.16 -4.16 -9.85
C LEU A 158 -0.49 -5.03 -10.90
N ARG A 159 -0.92 -4.87 -12.14
CA ARG A 159 -0.33 -5.55 -13.29
C ARG A 159 -0.17 -4.56 -14.45
N ARG A 160 0.87 -4.75 -15.23
CA ARG A 160 0.99 -4.24 -16.60
C ARG A 160 1.60 -5.30 -17.51
N VAL A 161 1.32 -5.22 -18.79
CA VAL A 161 1.98 -6.08 -19.79
C VAL A 161 3.35 -5.47 -20.13
N ASN A 162 4.33 -6.31 -20.43
CA ASN A 162 5.61 -5.86 -20.97
C ASN A 162 5.41 -5.17 -22.33
N ASP A 163 6.37 -4.31 -22.69
CA ASP A 163 6.36 -3.63 -23.98
C ASP A 163 6.58 -4.63 -25.11
N VAL A 164 5.49 -5.27 -25.55
CA VAL A 164 5.49 -6.25 -26.63
C VAL A 164 4.61 -5.78 -27.79
N PRO A 165 4.95 -6.11 -29.04
CA PRO A 165 4.09 -5.77 -30.18
C PRO A 165 2.68 -6.30 -30.02
N GLY A 166 1.67 -5.43 -30.24
CA GLY A 166 0.25 -5.79 -30.14
C GLY A 166 -0.38 -5.56 -28.77
N ALA A 167 0.38 -5.16 -27.75
CA ALA A 167 -0.21 -4.73 -26.47
C ALA A 167 -0.94 -3.39 -26.64
N SER A 168 -2.12 -3.28 -26.07
CA SER A 168 -2.87 -2.01 -26.05
C SER A 168 -2.24 -1.01 -25.07
N GLU A 169 -2.49 0.28 -25.27
CA GLU A 169 -2.04 1.33 -24.37
C GLU A 169 -2.46 1.06 -22.92
N GLU A 170 -3.68 0.59 -22.73
CA GLU A 170 -4.18 0.27 -21.40
C GLU A 170 -3.41 -0.87 -20.74
N GLN A 171 -3.07 -1.92 -21.50
CA GLN A 171 -2.31 -3.06 -20.98
C GLN A 171 -0.86 -2.69 -20.64
N LEU A 172 -0.29 -1.68 -21.29
CA LEU A 172 1.05 -1.19 -21.03
C LEU A 172 1.14 -0.33 -19.76
N ASN A 173 0.03 0.24 -19.31
CA ASN A 173 -0.04 1.06 -18.13
C ASN A 173 -0.35 0.20 -16.89
N TRP A 174 0.15 0.63 -15.72
CA TRP A 174 -0.23 -0.02 -14.48
C TRP A 174 -1.73 0.03 -14.24
N ARG A 175 -2.32 -1.10 -13.83
CA ARG A 175 -3.73 -1.21 -13.41
C ARG A 175 -3.84 -2.13 -12.22
N ILE A 176 -4.80 -1.85 -11.36
CA ILE A 176 -5.16 -2.74 -10.26
C ILE A 176 -5.86 -3.96 -10.87
N GLU A 177 -5.30 -5.13 -10.63
CA GLU A 177 -5.86 -6.41 -11.08
C GLU A 177 -6.78 -7.00 -10.02
N ARG A 178 -6.35 -6.97 -8.76
CA ARG A 178 -7.11 -7.51 -7.63
C ARG A 178 -6.68 -6.92 -6.31
N THR A 179 -7.54 -7.06 -5.33
CA THR A 179 -7.21 -6.81 -3.92
C THR A 179 -7.96 -7.81 -3.04
N SER A 180 -7.36 -8.18 -1.93
CA SER A 180 -7.99 -9.08 -0.95
C SER A 180 -8.84 -8.35 0.10
N THR A 181 -8.88 -7.01 0.06
CA THR A 181 -9.69 -6.21 0.98
C THR A 181 -11.09 -5.92 0.48
N LEU A 182 -11.30 -6.01 -0.83
CA LEU A 182 -12.60 -5.85 -1.48
C LEU A 182 -13.03 -7.21 -2.04
N ILE A 183 -14.32 -7.49 -1.96
CA ILE A 183 -14.89 -8.69 -2.56
C ILE A 183 -15.22 -8.35 -4.02
N PRO A 184 -14.72 -9.10 -5.00
CA PRO A 184 -14.99 -8.86 -6.41
C PRO A 184 -16.47 -9.11 -6.77
#